data_489d349aac797915d4af0a23ab081dd9
#
_entry.id   489d349aac797915d4af0a23ab081dd9
#
_cell.length_a   1.000
_cell.length_b   1.000
_cell.length_c   1.000
_cell.angle_alpha   90.00
_cell.angle_beta   90.00
_cell.angle_gamma   90.00
#
_symmetry.space_group_name_H-M   'P 1'
#
loop_
_entity.id
_entity.type
_entity.pdbx_description
1 polymer ?
#
loop_
_entity_poly.entity_id
_entity_poly.type
_entity_poly.pdbx_seq_one_letter_code
_entity_poly.pdbx_strand_id
1 'polypeptide(L)'
;MQVTRLTGSYYTSQRIADYMAAWALRDRSDTLLEPAFGDGVFLDAAFNRFSALGNDTPTVIGVELQPAVFSKYADSAPTSFAGCCKDFMECSEKIAVSAVVGNPPYVSLKNLKKEDRARAIDRMADYKIKMLSSGSLWMPFTIHASNMLAPNGRIAFVLPFEITYVKYAYPLWTYLGNNFGAIKIIRIHEDFFPDVDVETVLLLADQYGASTHCVDFEIYDRVDDLFANNISRRNKIKISDILHRKKPFAFSMLSEKQRNMIEMLRKKKTIIPLIDLCKFNIGYVCADKNYCHPNKETCRRYKLPSASLLPCISSGKEISGGTGIGAIAGPDQQLNNLFVPGNVTAADKRYIRHGVETGVHLRYKCRQRKPWYITPGIEIPDLILTVFGDAPKLVVNDGKYVVSNSLLAGHIKSDITAEQLVCMWYNSLTLLSIELNVHSLGGGVLVLIPGETDRIEVVNAISQEKAGSVFKELDDCIKERGLQAAYQLGDELVLSKIYQLSTEEIQQIRNAVSTLRYWRLPKDRRNAKKR
;
A
#
# COMPACT_ATOMS: atom_id res chain seq x y z
N MET A 1 -0.96 12.91 -21.71
CA MET A 1 -0.68 12.53 -20.30
C MET A 1 -1.79 12.87 -19.28
N GLN A 2 -2.52 13.99 -19.37
CA GLN A 2 -3.61 14.29 -18.42
C GLN A 2 -4.87 13.41 -18.59
N VAL A 3 -5.22 12.99 -19.80
CA VAL A 3 -6.41 12.16 -20.08
C VAL A 3 -6.24 10.75 -19.52
N THR A 4 -5.05 10.15 -19.62
CA THR A 4 -4.73 8.80 -19.15
C THR A 4 -4.85 8.64 -17.62
N ARG A 5 -4.56 9.69 -16.83
CA ARG A 5 -4.73 9.66 -15.36
C ARG A 5 -6.18 9.77 -14.89
N LEU A 6 -7.06 10.36 -15.71
CA LEU A 6 -8.47 10.52 -15.37
C LEU A 6 -9.31 9.29 -15.74
N THR A 7 -8.93 8.54 -16.77
CA THR A 7 -9.65 7.35 -17.26
C THR A 7 -9.12 6.04 -16.71
N GLY A 8 -7.92 6.03 -16.11
CA GLY A 8 -7.28 4.82 -15.58
C GLY A 8 -6.91 3.80 -16.67
N SER A 9 -6.83 4.24 -17.93
CA SER A 9 -6.48 3.38 -19.07
C SER A 9 -4.97 3.20 -19.15
N TYR A 10 -4.51 1.96 -19.13
CA TYR A 10 -3.09 1.56 -19.24
C TYR A 10 -2.92 0.61 -20.41
N TYR A 11 -1.95 0.88 -21.28
CA TYR A 11 -1.69 0.06 -22.47
C TYR A 11 -0.94 -1.21 -22.10
N THR A 12 -1.54 -2.36 -22.38
CA THR A 12 -0.91 -3.67 -22.16
C THR A 12 -0.03 -4.02 -23.37
N SER A 13 1.14 -4.62 -23.14
CA SER A 13 1.97 -5.11 -24.26
C SER A 13 1.28 -6.25 -25.00
N GLN A 14 1.45 -6.30 -26.34
CA GLN A 14 0.88 -7.35 -27.18
C GLN A 14 1.25 -8.76 -26.65
N ARG A 15 2.49 -8.96 -26.23
CA ARG A 15 2.95 -10.25 -25.71
C ARG A 15 2.15 -10.74 -24.51
N ILE A 16 1.82 -9.85 -23.57
CA ILE A 16 1.00 -10.22 -22.40
C ILE A 16 -0.45 -10.50 -22.82
N ALA A 17 -1.00 -9.71 -23.73
CA ALA A 17 -2.33 -9.95 -24.30
C ALA A 17 -2.39 -11.33 -24.99
N ASP A 18 -1.38 -11.67 -25.80
CA ASP A 18 -1.27 -12.96 -26.48
C ASP A 18 -1.20 -14.14 -25.48
N TYR A 19 -0.40 -14.01 -24.43
CA TYR A 19 -0.33 -15.02 -23.36
C TYR A 19 -1.69 -15.22 -22.69
N MET A 20 -2.37 -14.13 -22.33
CA MET A 20 -3.67 -14.19 -21.65
C MET A 20 -4.76 -14.74 -22.55
N ALA A 21 -4.79 -14.34 -23.83
CA ALA A 21 -5.71 -14.87 -24.82
C ALA A 21 -5.47 -16.38 -25.05
N ALA A 22 -4.20 -16.81 -25.18
CA ALA A 22 -3.86 -18.22 -25.35
C ALA A 22 -4.23 -19.07 -24.13
N TRP A 23 -4.11 -18.52 -22.92
CA TRP A 23 -4.54 -19.21 -21.69
C TRP A 23 -6.07 -19.29 -21.57
N ALA A 24 -6.79 -18.22 -21.93
CA ALA A 24 -8.21 -18.12 -21.76
C ALA A 24 -9.01 -18.87 -22.86
N LEU A 25 -8.52 -18.84 -24.12
CA LEU A 25 -9.18 -19.44 -25.27
C LEU A 25 -8.48 -20.76 -25.65
N ARG A 26 -9.15 -21.88 -25.36
CA ARG A 26 -8.63 -23.25 -25.48
C ARG A 26 -9.25 -24.03 -26.60
N ASP A 27 -10.47 -23.69 -26.98
CA ASP A 27 -11.24 -24.34 -28.00
C ASP A 27 -11.79 -23.34 -29.04
N ARG A 28 -11.94 -23.79 -30.28
CA ARG A 28 -12.49 -22.97 -31.36
C ARG A 28 -13.93 -22.51 -31.10
N SER A 29 -14.67 -23.21 -30.27
CA SER A 29 -16.06 -22.88 -29.89
C SER A 29 -16.13 -21.91 -28.69
N ASP A 30 -15.00 -21.54 -28.11
CA ASP A 30 -14.97 -20.56 -27.02
C ASP A 30 -15.56 -19.21 -27.50
N THR A 31 -16.08 -18.45 -26.56
CA THR A 31 -16.59 -17.10 -26.76
C THR A 31 -15.89 -16.14 -25.81
N LEU A 32 -15.61 -14.92 -26.25
CA LEU A 32 -14.87 -13.93 -25.48
C LEU A 32 -15.67 -12.68 -25.19
N LEU A 33 -15.49 -12.14 -23.98
CA LEU A 33 -15.85 -10.78 -23.61
C LEU A 33 -14.60 -9.99 -23.16
N GLU A 34 -14.38 -8.81 -23.74
CA GLU A 34 -13.47 -7.80 -23.21
C GLU A 34 -14.28 -6.60 -22.72
N PRO A 35 -14.35 -6.36 -21.39
CA PRO A 35 -15.30 -5.43 -20.81
C PRO A 35 -14.85 -3.96 -20.79
N ALA A 36 -13.59 -3.67 -21.20
CA ALA A 36 -13.05 -2.31 -21.35
C ALA A 36 -11.87 -2.33 -22.32
N PHE A 37 -12.15 -2.44 -23.62
CA PHE A 37 -11.13 -2.84 -24.58
C PHE A 37 -10.10 -1.75 -24.95
N GLY A 38 -10.34 -0.49 -24.67
CA GLY A 38 -9.38 0.57 -24.94
C GLY A 38 -8.90 0.61 -26.40
N ASP A 39 -7.62 0.40 -26.61
CA ASP A 39 -7.01 0.33 -27.95
C ASP A 39 -7.21 -1.02 -28.67
N GLY A 40 -7.84 -2.01 -28.01
CA GLY A 40 -8.21 -3.29 -28.61
C GLY A 40 -7.13 -4.37 -28.58
N VAL A 41 -6.02 -4.19 -27.88
CA VAL A 41 -4.90 -5.15 -27.87
C VAL A 41 -5.32 -6.58 -27.47
N PHE A 42 -6.25 -6.74 -26.53
CA PHE A 42 -6.77 -8.05 -26.15
C PHE A 42 -7.75 -8.61 -27.17
N LEU A 43 -8.53 -7.77 -27.85
CA LEU A 43 -9.39 -8.19 -28.95
C LEU A 43 -8.55 -8.74 -30.10
N ASP A 44 -7.50 -8.02 -30.49
CA ASP A 44 -6.56 -8.46 -31.54
C ASP A 44 -5.89 -9.78 -31.18
N ALA A 45 -5.42 -9.90 -29.92
CA ALA A 45 -4.85 -11.15 -29.41
C ALA A 45 -5.87 -12.32 -29.46
N ALA A 46 -7.14 -12.03 -29.15
CA ALA A 46 -8.21 -13.02 -29.20
C ALA A 46 -8.49 -13.47 -30.64
N PHE A 47 -8.64 -12.54 -31.59
CA PHE A 47 -8.83 -12.89 -33.00
C PHE A 47 -7.67 -13.71 -33.55
N ASN A 48 -6.43 -13.33 -33.27
CA ASN A 48 -5.24 -14.11 -33.64
C ASN A 48 -5.28 -15.52 -33.04
N ARG A 49 -5.71 -15.63 -31.76
CA ARG A 49 -5.83 -16.93 -31.10
C ARG A 49 -6.91 -17.80 -31.73
N PHE A 50 -8.08 -17.26 -32.04
CA PHE A 50 -9.17 -17.99 -32.70
C PHE A 50 -8.78 -18.45 -34.11
N SER A 51 -8.11 -17.62 -34.87
CA SER A 51 -7.57 -18.02 -36.18
C SER A 51 -6.59 -19.22 -36.04
N ALA A 52 -5.69 -19.18 -35.04
CA ALA A 52 -4.79 -20.30 -34.74
C ALA A 52 -5.52 -21.58 -34.27
N LEU A 53 -6.74 -21.45 -33.73
CA LEU A 53 -7.61 -22.58 -33.37
C LEU A 53 -8.53 -23.05 -34.54
N GLY A 54 -8.42 -22.41 -35.70
CA GLY A 54 -9.24 -22.73 -36.87
C GLY A 54 -10.68 -22.22 -36.78
N ASN A 55 -10.91 -21.08 -36.13
CA ASN A 55 -12.18 -20.38 -36.11
C ASN A 55 -12.04 -18.97 -36.72
N ASP A 56 -12.55 -18.79 -37.94
CA ASP A 56 -12.48 -17.53 -38.67
C ASP A 56 -13.67 -16.60 -38.38
N THR A 57 -14.71 -17.07 -37.68
CA THR A 57 -15.90 -16.29 -37.30
C THR A 57 -16.22 -16.45 -35.80
N PRO A 58 -15.27 -16.10 -34.91
CA PRO A 58 -15.48 -16.27 -33.48
C PRO A 58 -16.49 -15.29 -32.91
N THR A 59 -17.12 -15.65 -31.79
CA THR A 59 -17.94 -14.71 -31.02
C THR A 59 -17.04 -13.93 -30.06
N VAL A 60 -16.72 -12.68 -30.44
CA VAL A 60 -15.90 -11.75 -29.66
C VAL A 60 -16.71 -10.50 -29.34
N ILE A 61 -16.94 -10.25 -28.06
CA ILE A 61 -17.73 -9.12 -27.56
C ILE A 61 -16.78 -8.12 -26.91
N GLY A 62 -16.87 -6.84 -27.31
CA GLY A 62 -16.07 -5.76 -26.71
C GLY A 62 -16.96 -4.65 -26.19
N VAL A 63 -16.69 -4.17 -24.97
CA VAL A 63 -17.36 -3.00 -24.39
C VAL A 63 -16.34 -1.89 -24.19
N GLU A 64 -16.68 -0.67 -24.58
CA GLU A 64 -15.85 0.52 -24.34
C GLU A 64 -16.73 1.72 -23.99
N LEU A 65 -16.29 2.47 -22.97
CA LEU A 65 -17.04 3.64 -22.47
C LEU A 65 -16.88 4.85 -23.38
N GLN A 66 -15.71 5.04 -23.98
CA GLN A 66 -15.37 6.25 -24.72
C GLN A 66 -15.74 6.11 -26.21
N PRO A 67 -16.71 6.91 -26.74
CA PRO A 67 -17.18 6.77 -28.13
C PRO A 67 -16.07 6.92 -29.17
N ALA A 68 -15.11 7.84 -28.96
CA ALA A 68 -14.01 8.05 -29.90
C ALA A 68 -13.05 6.85 -29.95
N VAL A 69 -12.80 6.19 -28.82
CA VAL A 69 -11.97 4.98 -28.72
C VAL A 69 -12.72 3.80 -29.34
N PHE A 70 -14.01 3.66 -29.02
CA PHE A 70 -14.88 2.65 -29.58
C PHE A 70 -14.92 2.70 -31.10
N SER A 71 -15.26 3.87 -31.70
CA SER A 71 -15.36 4.04 -33.16
C SER A 71 -14.04 3.73 -33.86
N LYS A 72 -12.92 4.20 -33.29
CA LYS A 72 -11.59 3.95 -33.87
C LYS A 72 -11.31 2.47 -34.06
N TYR A 73 -11.68 1.62 -33.08
CA TYR A 73 -11.49 0.18 -33.20
C TYR A 73 -12.56 -0.46 -34.10
N ALA A 74 -13.82 -0.13 -33.89
CA ALA A 74 -14.95 -0.72 -34.60
C ALA A 74 -14.87 -0.52 -36.13
N ASP A 75 -14.32 0.62 -36.60
CA ASP A 75 -14.14 0.92 -38.02
C ASP A 75 -13.21 -0.05 -38.76
N SER A 76 -12.29 -0.71 -38.02
CA SER A 76 -11.31 -1.67 -38.56
C SER A 76 -11.48 -3.10 -38.06
N ALA A 77 -12.42 -3.33 -37.15
CA ALA A 77 -12.62 -4.63 -36.52
C ALA A 77 -13.14 -5.69 -37.50
N PRO A 78 -12.83 -6.98 -37.29
CA PRO A 78 -13.45 -8.07 -38.06
C PRO A 78 -14.99 -8.06 -37.96
N THR A 79 -15.66 -8.54 -38.97
CA THR A 79 -17.15 -8.57 -39.06
C THR A 79 -17.81 -9.41 -37.97
N SER A 80 -17.08 -10.32 -37.35
CA SER A 80 -17.51 -11.13 -36.19
C SER A 80 -17.37 -10.41 -34.85
N PHE A 81 -16.87 -9.17 -34.82
CA PHE A 81 -16.80 -8.35 -33.62
C PHE A 81 -18.18 -7.79 -33.24
N ALA A 82 -18.60 -8.05 -32.00
CA ALA A 82 -19.82 -7.50 -31.42
C ALA A 82 -19.48 -6.39 -30.43
N GLY A 83 -19.44 -5.13 -30.91
CA GLY A 83 -19.06 -3.98 -30.09
C GLY A 83 -20.23 -3.32 -29.38
N CYS A 84 -20.03 -2.82 -28.18
CA CYS A 84 -20.98 -2.04 -27.40
C CYS A 84 -20.34 -0.81 -26.77
N CYS A 85 -20.79 0.39 -27.16
CA CYS A 85 -20.31 1.66 -26.61
C CYS A 85 -21.17 2.07 -25.41
N LYS A 86 -20.79 1.65 -24.19
CA LYS A 86 -21.46 2.00 -22.93
C LYS A 86 -20.59 1.73 -21.71
N ASP A 87 -21.05 2.18 -20.54
CA ASP A 87 -20.43 1.78 -19.27
C ASP A 87 -20.69 0.28 -19.01
N PHE A 88 -19.60 -0.48 -18.82
CA PHE A 88 -19.74 -1.92 -18.54
C PHE A 88 -20.54 -2.20 -17.27
N MET A 89 -20.46 -1.32 -16.25
CA MET A 89 -21.23 -1.48 -15.01
C MET A 89 -22.77 -1.35 -15.25
N GLU A 90 -23.21 -0.85 -16.41
CA GLU A 90 -24.63 -0.82 -16.82
C GLU A 90 -25.10 -2.13 -17.48
N CYS A 91 -24.18 -2.98 -17.92
CA CYS A 91 -24.53 -4.25 -18.54
C CYS A 91 -25.22 -5.15 -17.52
N SER A 92 -26.54 -5.35 -17.65
CA SER A 92 -27.34 -6.16 -16.72
C SER A 92 -27.59 -7.58 -17.24
N GLU A 93 -27.54 -7.78 -18.54
CA GLU A 93 -27.81 -9.08 -19.16
C GLU A 93 -26.60 -10.01 -19.01
N LYS A 94 -26.88 -11.27 -18.61
CA LYS A 94 -25.87 -12.30 -18.53
C LYS A 94 -25.56 -12.84 -19.92
N ILE A 95 -24.36 -12.58 -20.41
CA ILE A 95 -23.93 -12.94 -21.77
C ILE A 95 -23.53 -14.43 -21.84
N ALA A 96 -23.08 -15.04 -20.74
CA ALA A 96 -22.66 -16.43 -20.63
C ALA A 96 -21.51 -16.82 -21.60
N VAL A 97 -20.41 -16.06 -21.58
CA VAL A 97 -19.21 -16.32 -22.39
C VAL A 97 -18.28 -17.37 -21.75
N SER A 98 -17.48 -18.06 -22.58
CA SER A 98 -16.47 -19.03 -22.11
C SER A 98 -15.28 -18.34 -21.43
N ALA A 99 -14.91 -17.12 -21.90
CA ALA A 99 -13.75 -16.41 -21.41
C ALA A 99 -14.01 -14.90 -21.28
N VAL A 100 -13.39 -14.30 -20.26
CA VAL A 100 -13.26 -12.84 -20.10
C VAL A 100 -11.79 -12.51 -20.02
N VAL A 101 -11.32 -11.57 -20.85
CA VAL A 101 -9.92 -11.11 -20.84
C VAL A 101 -9.91 -9.59 -20.82
N GLY A 102 -8.94 -8.97 -20.19
CA GLY A 102 -8.79 -7.50 -20.25
C GLY A 102 -7.91 -6.91 -19.17
N ASN A 103 -7.90 -5.58 -19.17
CA ASN A 103 -7.22 -4.74 -18.19
C ASN A 103 -8.24 -3.71 -17.65
N PRO A 104 -8.92 -3.99 -16.53
CA PRO A 104 -9.96 -3.11 -15.99
C PRO A 104 -9.41 -1.76 -15.51
N PRO A 105 -10.22 -0.70 -15.41
CA PRO A 105 -9.76 0.63 -15.04
C PRO A 105 -9.33 0.73 -13.57
N TYR A 106 -8.12 1.29 -13.29
CA TYR A 106 -7.56 1.47 -11.94
C TYR A 106 -7.91 2.84 -11.36
N VAL A 107 -9.18 3.15 -11.26
CA VAL A 107 -9.67 4.43 -10.76
C VAL A 107 -10.22 4.28 -9.35
N SER A 108 -9.75 5.13 -8.41
CA SER A 108 -10.34 5.17 -7.08
C SER A 108 -11.81 5.60 -7.15
N LEU A 109 -12.69 4.89 -6.44
CA LEU A 109 -14.13 5.22 -6.36
C LEU A 109 -14.37 6.65 -5.88
N LYS A 110 -13.47 7.23 -5.09
CA LYS A 110 -13.57 8.63 -4.63
C LYS A 110 -13.40 9.64 -5.76
N ASN A 111 -12.69 9.27 -6.82
CA ASN A 111 -12.40 10.12 -7.96
C ASN A 111 -13.45 10.01 -9.07
N LEU A 112 -14.35 9.04 -8.98
CA LEU A 112 -15.48 8.90 -9.89
C LEU A 112 -16.54 9.97 -9.62
N LYS A 113 -17.30 10.33 -10.66
CA LYS A 113 -18.53 11.10 -10.53
C LYS A 113 -19.49 10.36 -9.58
N LYS A 114 -20.38 11.10 -8.93
CA LYS A 114 -21.31 10.54 -7.94
C LYS A 114 -22.17 9.42 -8.53
N GLU A 115 -22.63 9.61 -9.75
CA GLU A 115 -23.49 8.69 -10.50
C GLU A 115 -22.75 7.38 -10.82
N ASP A 116 -21.54 7.47 -11.39
CA ASP A 116 -20.72 6.29 -11.75
C ASP A 116 -20.32 5.47 -10.52
N ARG A 117 -19.99 6.18 -9.42
CA ARG A 117 -19.70 5.52 -8.14
C ARG A 117 -20.93 4.82 -7.56
N ALA A 118 -22.11 5.45 -7.62
CA ALA A 118 -23.35 4.85 -7.14
C ALA A 118 -23.64 3.57 -7.95
N ARG A 119 -23.54 3.62 -9.27
CA ARG A 119 -23.73 2.48 -10.18
C ARG A 119 -22.84 1.30 -9.83
N ALA A 120 -21.54 1.53 -9.59
CA ALA A 120 -20.62 0.48 -9.19
C ALA A 120 -21.00 -0.14 -7.83
N ILE A 121 -21.46 0.66 -6.86
CA ILE A 121 -21.90 0.19 -5.55
C ILE A 121 -23.21 -0.61 -5.67
N ASP A 122 -24.18 -0.12 -6.43
CA ASP A 122 -25.48 -0.75 -6.63
C ASP A 122 -25.32 -2.10 -7.34
N ARG A 123 -24.44 -2.17 -8.37
CA ARG A 123 -24.10 -3.44 -9.03
C ARG A 123 -23.52 -4.47 -8.07
N MET A 124 -22.69 -4.06 -7.11
CA MET A 124 -22.18 -5.00 -6.09
C MET A 124 -23.26 -5.42 -5.10
N ALA A 125 -24.22 -4.54 -4.80
CA ALA A 125 -25.37 -4.90 -3.96
C ALA A 125 -26.24 -5.99 -4.61
N ASP A 126 -26.41 -5.97 -5.94
CA ASP A 126 -27.09 -7.03 -6.70
C ASP A 126 -26.44 -8.41 -6.45
N TYR A 127 -25.11 -8.44 -6.29
CA TYR A 127 -24.34 -9.65 -5.96
C TYR A 127 -24.21 -9.91 -4.45
N LYS A 128 -24.90 -9.14 -3.60
CA LYS A 128 -24.84 -9.20 -2.13
C LYS A 128 -23.43 -8.95 -1.57
N ILE A 129 -22.64 -8.12 -2.26
CA ILE A 129 -21.27 -7.77 -1.88
C ILE A 129 -21.23 -6.33 -1.38
N LYS A 130 -20.82 -6.16 -0.12
CA LYS A 130 -20.64 -4.83 0.48
C LYS A 130 -19.32 -4.22 0.04
N MET A 131 -19.39 -3.05 -0.57
CA MET A 131 -18.21 -2.27 -0.95
C MET A 131 -17.82 -1.20 0.07
N LEU A 132 -16.51 -0.95 0.15
CA LEU A 132 -15.97 0.22 0.85
C LEU A 132 -15.85 1.39 -0.13
N SER A 133 -16.32 2.57 0.26
CA SER A 133 -16.21 3.80 -0.55
C SER A 133 -14.77 4.22 -0.87
N SER A 134 -13.80 3.68 -0.13
CA SER A 134 -12.36 3.91 -0.34
C SER A 134 -11.72 2.94 -1.34
N GLY A 135 -12.49 2.06 -1.98
CA GLY A 135 -11.99 1.09 -2.94
C GLY A 135 -11.64 1.67 -4.31
N SER A 136 -11.29 0.79 -5.23
CA SER A 136 -10.98 1.09 -6.63
C SER A 136 -11.92 0.32 -7.56
N LEU A 137 -12.17 0.86 -8.76
CA LEU A 137 -13.14 0.34 -9.71
C LEU A 137 -12.79 -1.05 -10.24
N TRP A 138 -11.50 -1.41 -10.33
CA TRP A 138 -11.07 -2.74 -10.79
C TRP A 138 -11.69 -3.90 -10.00
N MET A 139 -11.98 -3.69 -8.70
CA MET A 139 -12.58 -4.75 -7.87
C MET A 139 -14.04 -5.07 -8.28
N PRO A 140 -15.01 -4.12 -8.26
CA PRO A 140 -16.36 -4.40 -8.72
C PRO A 140 -16.40 -4.81 -10.19
N PHE A 141 -15.50 -4.26 -11.00
CA PHE A 141 -15.36 -4.60 -12.40
C PHE A 141 -15.01 -6.10 -12.60
N THR A 142 -14.04 -6.61 -11.85
CA THR A 142 -13.64 -8.03 -11.89
C THR A 142 -14.80 -8.94 -11.48
N ILE A 143 -15.52 -8.60 -10.42
CA ILE A 143 -16.67 -9.38 -9.95
C ILE A 143 -17.79 -9.38 -10.99
N HIS A 144 -18.10 -8.21 -11.55
CA HIS A 144 -19.15 -8.08 -12.56
C HIS A 144 -18.81 -8.86 -13.83
N ALA A 145 -17.57 -8.74 -14.31
CA ALA A 145 -17.08 -9.50 -15.45
C ALA A 145 -17.12 -11.02 -15.23
N SER A 146 -16.80 -11.47 -14.02
CA SER A 146 -16.91 -12.90 -13.69
C SER A 146 -18.36 -13.42 -13.75
N ASN A 147 -19.36 -12.59 -13.43
CA ASN A 147 -20.77 -12.99 -13.54
C ASN A 147 -21.27 -13.11 -14.99
N MET A 148 -20.50 -12.64 -15.97
CA MET A 148 -20.77 -12.85 -17.39
C MET A 148 -20.30 -14.22 -17.92
N LEU A 149 -19.60 -15.00 -17.11
CA LEU A 149 -19.08 -16.31 -17.50
C LEU A 149 -20.18 -17.39 -17.53
N ALA A 150 -20.05 -18.29 -18.49
CA ALA A 150 -20.71 -19.58 -18.49
C ALA A 150 -20.10 -20.50 -17.41
N PRO A 151 -20.78 -21.58 -16.98
CA PRO A 151 -20.16 -22.62 -16.13
C PRO A 151 -18.83 -23.11 -16.74
N ASN A 152 -17.83 -23.36 -15.90
CA ASN A 152 -16.45 -23.68 -16.29
C ASN A 152 -15.72 -22.58 -17.09
N GLY A 153 -16.28 -21.37 -17.16
CA GLY A 153 -15.65 -20.23 -17.82
C GLY A 153 -14.37 -19.75 -17.09
N ARG A 154 -13.64 -18.89 -17.76
CA ARG A 154 -12.30 -18.42 -17.37
C ARG A 154 -12.21 -16.91 -17.41
N ILE A 155 -11.51 -16.33 -16.44
CA ILE A 155 -11.18 -14.90 -16.44
C ILE A 155 -9.66 -14.70 -16.37
N ALA A 156 -9.13 -13.85 -17.23
CA ALA A 156 -7.74 -13.44 -17.25
C ALA A 156 -7.66 -11.90 -17.25
N PHE A 157 -7.24 -11.31 -16.13
CA PHE A 157 -7.15 -9.86 -15.98
C PHE A 157 -5.76 -9.42 -15.58
N VAL A 158 -5.34 -8.28 -16.13
CA VAL A 158 -4.23 -7.51 -15.55
C VAL A 158 -4.79 -6.68 -14.42
N LEU A 159 -4.25 -6.84 -13.22
CA LEU A 159 -4.70 -6.12 -12.02
C LEU A 159 -3.53 -5.43 -11.32
N PRO A 160 -3.78 -4.34 -10.57
CA PRO A 160 -2.72 -3.73 -9.78
C PRO A 160 -2.27 -4.68 -8.67
N PHE A 161 -0.96 -4.69 -8.38
CA PHE A 161 -0.39 -5.53 -7.31
C PHE A 161 -1.03 -5.29 -5.94
N GLU A 162 -1.66 -4.14 -5.75
CA GLU A 162 -2.38 -3.82 -4.52
C GLU A 162 -3.49 -4.84 -4.17
N ILE A 163 -4.02 -5.63 -5.14
CA ILE A 163 -4.93 -6.75 -4.86
C ILE A 163 -4.38 -7.68 -3.78
N THR A 164 -3.07 -7.79 -3.65
CA THR A 164 -2.39 -8.71 -2.74
C THR A 164 -2.37 -8.25 -1.27
N TYR A 165 -2.66 -6.95 -0.98
CA TYR A 165 -2.52 -6.41 0.37
C TYR A 165 -3.60 -5.42 0.82
N VAL A 166 -4.45 -4.88 -0.09
CA VAL A 166 -5.45 -3.89 0.30
C VAL A 166 -6.70 -4.54 0.89
N LYS A 167 -7.22 -3.96 1.96
CA LYS A 167 -8.40 -4.48 2.66
C LYS A 167 -9.68 -4.46 1.82
N TYR A 168 -9.83 -3.47 0.96
CA TYR A 168 -11.02 -3.37 0.12
C TYR A 168 -11.09 -4.46 -0.96
N ALA A 169 -9.99 -5.22 -1.20
CA ALA A 169 -9.98 -6.39 -2.07
C ALA A 169 -10.47 -7.68 -1.39
N TYR A 170 -10.68 -7.69 -0.07
CA TYR A 170 -11.13 -8.90 0.63
C TYR A 170 -12.45 -9.47 0.12
N PRO A 171 -13.48 -8.66 -0.20
CA PRO A 171 -14.68 -9.19 -0.84
C PRO A 171 -14.41 -9.90 -2.18
N LEU A 172 -13.46 -9.38 -2.99
CA LEU A 172 -13.05 -10.04 -4.22
C LEU A 172 -12.38 -11.39 -3.94
N TRP A 173 -11.48 -11.49 -2.96
CA TRP A 173 -10.85 -12.77 -2.60
C TRP A 173 -11.86 -13.80 -2.13
N THR A 174 -12.84 -13.38 -1.33
CA THR A 174 -13.96 -14.25 -0.90
C THR A 174 -14.79 -14.69 -2.10
N TYR A 175 -15.11 -13.75 -3.01
CA TYR A 175 -15.87 -14.04 -4.22
C TYR A 175 -15.12 -15.03 -5.13
N LEU A 176 -13.85 -14.78 -5.42
CA LEU A 176 -13.05 -15.67 -6.27
C LEU A 176 -12.94 -17.08 -5.69
N GLY A 177 -12.67 -17.20 -4.38
CA GLY A 177 -12.61 -18.51 -3.71
C GLY A 177 -13.90 -19.30 -3.75
N ASN A 178 -15.05 -18.64 -3.70
CA ASN A 178 -16.37 -19.27 -3.71
C ASN A 178 -16.88 -19.60 -5.13
N ASN A 179 -16.31 -19.00 -6.17
CA ASN A 179 -16.85 -19.10 -7.52
C ASN A 179 -15.88 -19.68 -8.56
N PHE A 180 -14.62 -19.96 -8.20
CA PHE A 180 -13.65 -20.54 -9.13
C PHE A 180 -12.95 -21.76 -8.51
N GLY A 181 -12.77 -22.81 -9.29
CA GLY A 181 -12.07 -24.03 -8.86
C GLY A 181 -10.54 -23.86 -8.82
N ALA A 182 -9.99 -22.95 -9.62
CA ALA A 182 -8.57 -22.65 -9.64
C ALA A 182 -8.34 -21.12 -9.77
N ILE A 183 -7.43 -20.60 -8.95
CA ILE A 183 -7.02 -19.19 -8.99
C ILE A 183 -5.50 -19.13 -9.02
N LYS A 184 -4.96 -18.36 -9.95
CA LYS A 184 -3.53 -18.12 -10.09
C LYS A 184 -3.25 -16.63 -10.14
N ILE A 185 -2.25 -16.18 -9.41
CA ILE A 185 -1.64 -14.84 -9.53
C ILE A 185 -0.24 -15.02 -10.07
N ILE A 186 0.04 -14.32 -11.17
CA ILE A 186 1.37 -14.30 -11.79
C ILE A 186 1.97 -12.91 -11.57
N ARG A 187 3.17 -12.86 -11.04
CA ARG A 187 4.00 -11.67 -10.97
C ARG A 187 5.22 -11.83 -11.86
N ILE A 188 5.46 -10.84 -12.71
CA ILE A 188 6.65 -10.78 -13.57
C ILE A 188 7.52 -9.65 -13.02
N HIS A 189 8.84 -9.96 -12.87
CA HIS A 189 9.79 -8.99 -12.35
C HIS A 189 10.17 -7.93 -13.40
N GLU A 190 10.22 -8.34 -14.66
CA GLU A 190 10.35 -7.42 -15.77
C GLU A 190 9.11 -6.52 -15.87
N ASP A 191 9.34 -5.24 -16.12
CA ASP A 191 8.26 -4.27 -16.27
C ASP A 191 7.66 -4.38 -17.67
N PHE A 192 6.43 -4.78 -17.78
CA PHE A 192 5.71 -4.86 -19.04
C PHE A 192 4.74 -3.67 -19.24
N PHE A 193 4.80 -2.66 -18.33
CA PHE A 193 4.17 -1.35 -18.46
C PHE A 193 5.21 -0.25 -18.28
N PRO A 194 6.08 0.03 -19.28
CA PRO A 194 7.21 0.94 -19.14
C PRO A 194 6.81 2.39 -18.81
N ASP A 195 5.60 2.79 -19.17
CA ASP A 195 5.10 4.16 -19.02
C ASP A 195 4.24 4.38 -17.77
N VAL A 196 4.13 3.38 -16.88
CA VAL A 196 3.23 3.42 -15.73
C VAL A 196 3.92 3.04 -14.44
N ASP A 197 3.83 3.92 -13.43
CA ASP A 197 4.36 3.69 -12.07
C ASP A 197 3.49 2.72 -11.21
N VAL A 198 2.64 1.88 -11.82
CA VAL A 198 1.79 0.94 -11.11
C VAL A 198 2.29 -0.47 -11.30
N GLU A 199 2.71 -1.12 -10.21
CA GLU A 199 3.02 -2.55 -10.23
C GLU A 199 1.76 -3.37 -10.49
N THR A 200 1.86 -4.35 -11.39
CA THR A 200 0.75 -5.18 -11.83
C THR A 200 1.00 -6.67 -11.65
N VAL A 201 -0.07 -7.43 -11.67
CA VAL A 201 -0.10 -8.89 -11.68
C VAL A 201 -1.12 -9.39 -12.70
N LEU A 202 -0.96 -10.62 -13.17
CA LEU A 202 -2.00 -11.30 -13.92
C LEU A 202 -2.83 -12.14 -12.95
N LEU A 203 -4.13 -11.91 -12.92
CA LEU A 203 -5.12 -12.79 -12.30
C LEU A 203 -5.63 -13.74 -13.37
N LEU A 204 -5.47 -15.03 -13.14
CA LEU A 204 -6.03 -16.11 -13.96
C LEU A 204 -6.95 -16.95 -13.07
N ALA A 205 -8.24 -17.00 -13.34
CA ALA A 205 -9.17 -17.84 -12.60
C ALA A 205 -10.00 -18.72 -13.55
N ASP A 206 -10.15 -19.98 -13.22
CA ASP A 206 -10.69 -21.04 -14.06
C ASP A 206 -11.78 -21.84 -13.33
N GLN A 207 -12.59 -22.56 -14.09
CA GLN A 207 -13.67 -23.41 -13.56
C GLN A 207 -14.71 -22.58 -12.79
N TYR A 208 -15.27 -21.55 -13.44
CA TYR A 208 -16.33 -20.75 -12.85
C TYR A 208 -17.55 -21.60 -12.45
N GLY A 209 -18.05 -21.42 -11.24
CA GLY A 209 -19.09 -22.22 -10.62
C GLY A 209 -18.56 -23.28 -9.63
N ALA A 210 -17.25 -23.52 -9.59
CA ALA A 210 -16.58 -24.32 -8.56
C ALA A 210 -16.03 -23.44 -7.43
N SER A 211 -15.28 -24.02 -6.48
CA SER A 211 -14.68 -23.29 -5.36
C SER A 211 -13.28 -23.77 -5.04
N THR A 212 -12.47 -22.87 -4.46
CA THR A 212 -11.13 -23.18 -3.95
C THR A 212 -10.80 -22.39 -2.70
N HIS A 213 -9.93 -22.93 -1.85
CA HIS A 213 -9.44 -22.27 -0.64
C HIS A 213 -8.01 -21.71 -0.80
N CYS A 214 -7.41 -21.93 -1.98
CA CYS A 214 -6.01 -21.58 -2.24
C CYS A 214 -5.85 -20.82 -3.55
N VAL A 215 -4.77 -20.04 -3.60
CA VAL A 215 -4.30 -19.31 -4.77
C VAL A 215 -2.90 -19.81 -5.10
N ASP A 216 -2.64 -20.18 -6.34
CA ASP A 216 -1.30 -20.44 -6.84
C ASP A 216 -0.62 -19.09 -7.15
N PHE A 217 0.50 -18.82 -6.51
CA PHE A 217 1.28 -17.60 -6.73
C PHE A 217 2.57 -17.97 -7.43
N GLU A 218 2.73 -17.52 -8.67
CA GLU A 218 3.89 -17.77 -9.51
C GLU A 218 4.65 -16.46 -9.77
N ILE A 219 5.99 -16.54 -9.74
CA ILE A 219 6.88 -15.43 -10.00
C ILE A 219 7.80 -15.82 -11.15
N TYR A 220 7.90 -14.92 -12.12
CA TYR A 220 8.79 -15.01 -13.28
C TYR A 220 9.73 -13.81 -13.29
N ASP A 221 10.99 -14.02 -13.70
CA ASP A 221 11.94 -12.91 -13.76
C ASP A 221 11.73 -12.06 -15.02
N ARG A 222 11.38 -12.70 -16.15
CA ARG A 222 11.16 -12.05 -17.45
C ARG A 222 9.89 -12.52 -18.12
N VAL A 223 9.39 -11.73 -19.08
CA VAL A 223 8.26 -12.13 -19.93
C VAL A 223 8.59 -13.40 -20.75
N ASP A 224 9.84 -13.55 -21.21
CA ASP A 224 10.27 -14.76 -21.92
C ASP A 224 10.14 -16.02 -21.05
N ASP A 225 10.45 -15.91 -19.75
CA ASP A 225 10.32 -17.02 -18.80
C ASP A 225 8.86 -17.44 -18.62
N LEU A 226 7.90 -16.49 -18.72
CA LEU A 226 6.48 -16.79 -18.68
C LEU A 226 6.06 -17.69 -19.86
N PHE A 227 6.52 -17.38 -21.08
CA PHE A 227 6.23 -18.18 -22.27
C PHE A 227 6.92 -19.54 -22.24
N ALA A 228 8.13 -19.60 -21.70
CA ALA A 228 8.89 -20.84 -21.52
C ALA A 228 8.41 -21.69 -20.33
N ASN A 229 7.44 -21.18 -19.53
CA ASN A 229 7.01 -21.76 -18.26
C ASN A 229 8.18 -22.00 -17.28
N ASN A 230 9.19 -21.13 -17.34
CA ASN A 230 10.36 -21.16 -16.46
C ASN A 230 10.08 -20.38 -15.18
N ILE A 231 9.42 -21.04 -14.24
CA ILE A 231 8.93 -20.42 -13.01
C ILE A 231 10.08 -20.23 -12.03
N SER A 232 10.40 -18.98 -11.68
CA SER A 232 11.42 -18.65 -10.67
C SER A 232 10.99 -19.09 -9.27
N ARG A 233 9.71 -18.90 -8.93
CA ARG A 233 9.12 -19.32 -7.64
C ARG A 233 7.64 -19.65 -7.79
N ARG A 234 7.20 -20.69 -7.07
CA ARG A 234 5.79 -21.06 -6.96
C ARG A 234 5.43 -21.28 -5.49
N ASN A 235 4.32 -20.70 -5.04
CA ASN A 235 3.79 -20.90 -3.71
C ASN A 235 2.29 -21.05 -3.75
N LYS A 236 1.74 -21.85 -2.84
CA LYS A 236 0.31 -21.98 -2.63
C LYS A 236 -0.10 -21.17 -1.41
N ILE A 237 -0.98 -20.20 -1.60
CA ILE A 237 -1.42 -19.25 -0.58
C ILE A 237 -2.86 -19.56 -0.21
N LYS A 238 -3.15 -19.72 1.09
CA LYS A 238 -4.52 -19.88 1.57
C LYS A 238 -5.26 -18.55 1.52
N ILE A 239 -6.48 -18.53 0.99
CA ILE A 239 -7.33 -17.32 0.96
C ILE A 239 -7.61 -16.84 2.39
N SER A 240 -7.76 -17.73 3.36
CA SER A 240 -7.88 -17.38 4.78
C SER A 240 -6.72 -16.52 5.29
N ASP A 241 -5.48 -16.77 4.85
CA ASP A 241 -4.31 -15.98 5.27
C ASP A 241 -4.35 -14.57 4.68
N ILE A 242 -4.87 -14.42 3.45
CA ILE A 242 -5.10 -13.11 2.84
C ILE A 242 -6.12 -12.32 3.68
N LEU A 243 -7.25 -12.93 3.99
CA LEU A 243 -8.35 -12.31 4.74
C LEU A 243 -7.96 -11.96 6.19
N HIS A 244 -7.06 -12.74 6.82
CA HIS A 244 -6.50 -12.46 8.14
C HIS A 244 -5.33 -11.45 8.14
N ARG A 245 -5.08 -10.79 7.01
CA ARG A 245 -4.07 -9.72 6.86
C ARG A 245 -2.61 -10.15 7.10
N LYS A 246 -2.27 -11.40 6.82
CA LYS A 246 -0.90 -11.93 7.03
C LYS A 246 0.07 -11.56 5.90
N LYS A 247 -0.35 -10.76 4.91
CA LYS A 247 0.43 -10.43 3.69
C LYS A 247 1.19 -11.64 3.10
N PRO A 248 0.50 -12.75 2.83
CA PRO A 248 1.16 -14.00 2.47
C PRO A 248 1.91 -13.90 1.14
N PHE A 249 1.50 -13.01 0.24
CA PHE A 249 2.20 -12.77 -1.02
C PHE A 249 3.61 -12.22 -0.80
N ALA A 250 3.78 -11.21 0.09
CA ALA A 250 5.10 -10.68 0.43
C ALA A 250 5.99 -11.76 1.06
N PHE A 251 5.46 -12.53 2.02
CA PHE A 251 6.18 -13.64 2.63
C PHE A 251 6.58 -14.71 1.62
N SER A 252 5.73 -14.98 0.63
CA SER A 252 5.99 -15.94 -0.46
C SER A 252 7.09 -15.50 -1.44
N MET A 253 7.49 -14.23 -1.43
CA MET A 253 8.65 -13.76 -2.23
C MET A 253 9.98 -14.18 -1.63
N LEU A 254 10.01 -14.60 -0.36
CA LEU A 254 11.21 -15.07 0.32
C LEU A 254 11.54 -16.51 -0.07
N SER A 255 12.84 -16.88 -0.01
CA SER A 255 13.25 -18.26 -0.18
C SER A 255 12.70 -19.16 0.92
N GLU A 256 12.64 -20.47 0.70
CA GLU A 256 12.18 -21.43 1.69
C GLU A 256 13.04 -21.37 2.98
N LYS A 257 14.37 -21.29 2.82
CA LYS A 257 15.32 -21.12 3.94
C LYS A 257 14.97 -19.89 4.78
N GLN A 258 14.70 -18.75 4.14
CA GLN A 258 14.31 -17.51 4.82
C GLN A 258 12.97 -17.65 5.53
N ARG A 259 11.96 -18.23 4.88
CA ARG A 259 10.64 -18.44 5.50
C ARG A 259 10.72 -19.32 6.74
N ASN A 260 11.41 -20.47 6.63
CA ASN A 260 11.58 -21.40 7.75
C ASN A 260 12.31 -20.73 8.93
N MET A 261 13.35 -19.95 8.66
CA MET A 261 14.07 -19.18 9.69
C MET A 261 13.13 -18.16 10.38
N ILE A 262 12.37 -17.39 9.63
CA ILE A 262 11.43 -16.38 10.18
C ILE A 262 10.37 -17.07 11.06
N GLU A 263 9.80 -18.19 10.59
CA GLU A 263 8.84 -18.96 11.37
C GLU A 263 9.44 -19.53 12.66
N MET A 264 10.70 -19.95 12.62
CA MET A 264 11.44 -20.40 13.78
C MET A 264 11.66 -19.26 14.79
N LEU A 265 12.05 -18.08 14.30
CA LEU A 265 12.25 -16.90 15.14
C LEU A 265 10.94 -16.46 15.79
N ARG A 266 9.82 -16.45 15.06
CA ARG A 266 8.48 -16.09 15.58
C ARG A 266 7.96 -17.01 16.68
N LYS A 267 8.46 -18.23 16.79
CA LYS A 267 8.12 -19.14 17.88
C LYS A 267 8.82 -18.78 19.18
N LYS A 268 9.86 -17.94 19.15
CA LYS A 268 10.57 -17.50 20.35
C LYS A 268 9.75 -16.42 21.07
N LYS A 269 9.51 -16.61 22.38
CA LYS A 269 8.69 -15.69 23.21
C LYS A 269 9.25 -14.28 23.33
N THR A 270 10.50 -14.08 22.95
CA THR A 270 11.19 -12.78 22.97
C THR A 270 10.95 -11.94 21.72
N ILE A 271 10.37 -12.49 20.67
CA ILE A 271 9.91 -11.73 19.51
C ILE A 271 8.42 -11.46 19.69
N ILE A 272 8.09 -10.20 19.91
CA ILE A 272 6.74 -9.77 20.27
C ILE A 272 6.26 -8.62 19.39
N PRO A 273 4.96 -8.50 19.15
CA PRO A 273 4.41 -7.38 18.39
C PRO A 273 4.51 -6.09 19.20
N LEU A 274 4.76 -5.01 18.50
CA LEU A 274 4.96 -3.67 19.08
C LEU A 274 3.79 -3.21 19.94
N ILE A 275 2.56 -3.64 19.61
CA ILE A 275 1.35 -3.31 20.38
C ILE A 275 1.41 -3.79 21.83
N ASP A 276 2.16 -4.82 22.13
CA ASP A 276 2.31 -5.34 23.50
C ASP A 276 3.19 -4.41 24.37
N LEU A 277 4.05 -3.61 23.74
CA LEU A 277 4.95 -2.68 24.42
C LEU A 277 4.48 -1.23 24.35
N CYS A 278 3.97 -0.80 23.21
CA CYS A 278 3.66 0.59 22.93
C CYS A 278 2.45 0.70 22.00
N LYS A 279 1.58 1.70 22.24
CA LYS A 279 0.47 2.05 21.36
C LYS A 279 0.83 3.28 20.56
N PHE A 280 0.79 3.15 19.23
CA PHE A 280 0.97 4.28 18.32
C PHE A 280 -0.37 4.81 17.82
N ASN A 281 -0.55 6.12 17.91
CA ASN A 281 -1.69 6.87 17.39
C ASN A 281 -1.22 7.89 16.36
N ILE A 282 -2.15 8.36 15.51
CA ILE A 282 -1.87 9.51 14.65
C ILE A 282 -1.76 10.75 15.53
N GLY A 283 -0.75 11.58 15.31
CA GLY A 283 -0.64 12.87 15.97
C GLY A 283 -1.81 13.80 15.66
N TYR A 284 -1.87 14.96 16.32
CA TYR A 284 -2.96 15.93 16.14
C TYR A 284 -3.15 16.31 14.67
N VAL A 285 -4.40 16.54 14.29
CA VAL A 285 -4.76 16.97 12.92
C VAL A 285 -5.12 18.44 12.94
N CYS A 286 -4.27 19.33 12.41
CA CYS A 286 -4.64 20.72 12.20
C CYS A 286 -5.48 20.90 10.92
N ALA A 287 -6.31 21.95 10.89
CA ALA A 287 -7.16 22.23 9.74
C ALA A 287 -6.45 23.12 8.70
N ASP A 288 -5.59 23.99 9.18
CA ASP A 288 -4.76 24.88 8.38
C ASP A 288 -3.38 24.96 9.03
N LYS A 289 -2.37 24.48 8.31
CA LYS A 289 -1.02 24.35 8.85
C LYS A 289 -0.42 25.70 9.22
N ASN A 290 -0.62 26.72 8.40
CA ASN A 290 -0.03 28.05 8.63
C ASN A 290 -0.67 28.78 9.80
N TYR A 291 -2.00 28.61 9.97
CA TYR A 291 -2.73 29.17 11.12
C TYR A 291 -2.40 28.42 12.41
N CYS A 292 -2.43 27.09 12.37
CA CYS A 292 -2.18 26.29 13.58
C CYS A 292 -0.74 26.43 14.11
N HIS A 293 0.23 26.70 13.22
CA HIS A 293 1.65 26.86 13.58
C HIS A 293 2.10 28.30 13.30
N PRO A 294 1.73 29.27 14.15
CA PRO A 294 2.16 30.66 13.95
C PRO A 294 3.69 30.76 14.04
N ASN A 295 4.28 31.37 13.02
CA ASN A 295 5.72 31.66 13.01
C ASN A 295 6.08 32.77 14.01
N LYS A 296 7.37 33.01 14.23
CA LYS A 296 7.86 34.04 15.16
C LYS A 296 7.29 35.44 14.88
N GLU A 297 7.18 35.81 13.61
CA GLU A 297 6.63 37.10 13.20
C GLU A 297 5.15 37.21 13.59
N THR A 298 4.35 36.18 13.27
CA THR A 298 2.95 36.10 13.65
C THR A 298 2.77 36.16 15.17
N CYS A 299 3.57 35.39 15.92
CA CYS A 299 3.54 35.43 17.39
C CYS A 299 3.82 36.84 17.94
N ARG A 300 4.82 37.54 17.40
CA ARG A 300 5.15 38.93 17.77
C ARG A 300 4.03 39.90 17.39
N ARG A 301 3.52 39.82 16.15
CA ARG A 301 2.46 40.70 15.62
C ARG A 301 1.21 40.67 16.48
N TYR A 302 0.77 39.47 16.88
CA TYR A 302 -0.43 39.29 17.70
C TYR A 302 -0.13 39.27 19.19
N LYS A 303 1.13 39.34 19.62
CA LYS A 303 1.57 39.26 21.02
C LYS A 303 1.03 38.00 21.71
N LEU A 304 1.12 36.84 21.02
CA LEU A 304 0.60 35.57 21.55
C LEU A 304 1.41 35.18 22.80
N PRO A 305 0.71 34.85 23.92
CA PRO A 305 1.39 34.43 25.13
C PRO A 305 1.98 33.01 24.96
N SER A 306 3.10 32.74 25.62
CA SER A 306 3.72 31.41 25.61
C SER A 306 2.79 30.30 26.11
N ALA A 307 1.88 30.63 27.04
CA ALA A 307 0.86 29.69 27.54
C ALA A 307 -0.16 29.23 26.47
N SER A 308 -0.26 29.96 25.35
CA SER A 308 -1.13 29.58 24.21
C SER A 308 -0.37 28.85 23.09
N LEU A 309 0.91 28.53 23.33
CA LEU A 309 1.81 27.96 22.34
C LEU A 309 2.46 26.68 22.91
N LEU A 310 2.18 25.54 22.29
CA LEU A 310 2.82 24.27 22.68
C LEU A 310 3.96 23.94 21.68
N PRO A 311 5.17 23.64 22.15
CA PRO A 311 6.24 23.15 21.30
C PRO A 311 5.81 21.90 20.56
N CYS A 312 6.00 21.88 19.24
CA CYS A 312 5.51 20.77 18.42
C CYS A 312 6.48 20.38 17.31
N ILE A 313 6.41 19.09 16.94
CA ILE A 313 7.03 18.56 15.73
C ILE A 313 5.93 18.45 14.66
N SER A 314 6.02 19.28 13.64
CA SER A 314 4.98 19.37 12.59
C SER A 314 5.26 18.52 11.37
N SER A 315 6.47 17.98 11.23
CA SER A 315 6.93 17.25 10.06
C SER A 315 8.01 16.22 10.40
N GLY A 316 8.01 15.07 9.73
CA GLY A 316 9.07 14.07 9.83
C GLY A 316 10.46 14.60 9.42
N LYS A 317 10.53 15.66 8.63
CA LYS A 317 11.80 16.31 8.27
C LYS A 317 12.52 16.91 9.49
N GLU A 318 11.77 17.33 10.51
CA GLU A 318 12.33 17.93 11.74
C GLU A 318 13.08 16.91 12.59
N ILE A 319 12.79 15.62 12.43
CA ILE A 319 13.49 14.52 13.14
C ILE A 319 14.34 13.63 12.21
N SER A 320 14.32 13.87 10.89
CA SER A 320 15.01 13.02 9.91
C SER A 320 16.46 13.40 9.68
N GLY A 321 16.81 14.68 9.89
CA GLY A 321 18.16 15.20 9.59
C GLY A 321 19.03 15.18 10.84
N GLY A 322 20.28 14.66 10.77
CA GLY A 322 21.39 14.85 11.70
C GLY A 322 21.19 14.82 13.24
N THR A 323 19.95 14.70 13.69
CA THR A 323 19.60 14.58 15.11
C THR A 323 19.66 13.11 15.55
N GLY A 324 20.09 12.85 16.77
CA GLY A 324 20.09 11.52 17.36
C GLY A 324 18.68 11.00 17.63
N ILE A 325 18.59 9.92 18.37
CA ILE A 325 17.34 9.29 18.80
C ILE A 325 16.89 9.75 20.20
N GLY A 326 17.76 10.44 20.94
CA GLY A 326 17.48 11.03 22.24
C GLY A 326 17.32 12.54 22.25
N ALA A 327 17.76 13.24 21.19
CA ALA A 327 17.58 14.68 21.05
C ALA A 327 16.87 14.99 19.72
N ILE A 328 15.67 15.54 19.80
CA ILE A 328 14.84 15.81 18.62
C ILE A 328 15.28 17.10 17.92
N ALA A 329 15.70 18.10 18.70
CA ALA A 329 16.16 19.40 18.18
C ALA A 329 17.65 19.59 18.43
N GLY A 330 18.41 19.91 17.38
CA GLY A 330 19.74 20.46 17.53
C GLY A 330 19.69 21.88 18.16
N PRO A 331 20.79 22.37 18.71
CA PRO A 331 20.83 23.67 19.39
C PRO A 331 20.36 24.85 18.51
N ASP A 332 20.48 24.73 17.19
CA ASP A 332 20.09 25.76 16.23
C ASP A 332 18.74 25.46 15.53
N GLN A 333 18.10 24.35 15.81
CA GLN A 333 16.86 23.95 15.16
C GLN A 333 15.64 24.61 15.80
N GLN A 334 15.04 25.53 15.08
CA GLN A 334 13.82 26.20 15.50
C GLN A 334 12.62 25.29 15.28
N LEU A 335 12.07 24.77 16.36
CA LEU A 335 10.82 24.02 16.34
C LEU A 335 9.60 24.93 16.16
N ASN A 336 8.54 24.37 15.61
CA ASN A 336 7.26 25.05 15.50
C ASN A 336 6.53 25.08 16.86
N ASN A 337 5.57 25.99 16.97
CA ASN A 337 4.61 25.99 18.07
C ASN A 337 3.21 25.74 17.53
N LEU A 338 2.45 24.91 18.23
CA LEU A 338 1.03 24.71 17.98
C LEU A 338 0.24 25.73 18.80
N PHE A 339 -0.66 26.48 18.14
CA PHE A 339 -1.58 27.40 18.83
C PHE A 339 -2.67 26.63 19.55
N VAL A 340 -2.66 26.68 20.88
CA VAL A 340 -3.60 25.97 21.78
C VAL A 340 -3.94 26.88 22.95
N PRO A 341 -4.84 27.86 22.75
CA PRO A 341 -5.22 28.77 23.83
C PRO A 341 -6.11 28.05 24.88
N GLY A 342 -5.58 27.86 26.07
CA GLY A 342 -6.35 27.32 27.22
C GLY A 342 -7.30 28.37 27.77
N ASN A 343 -6.76 29.40 28.43
CA ASN A 343 -7.50 30.58 28.84
C ASN A 343 -7.36 31.66 27.77
N VAL A 344 -8.40 31.89 26.97
CA VAL A 344 -8.36 32.79 25.82
C VAL A 344 -8.14 34.24 26.25
N THR A 345 -6.94 34.77 26.01
CA THR A 345 -6.52 36.13 26.31
C THR A 345 -7.02 37.13 25.26
N ALA A 346 -6.84 38.45 25.51
CA ALA A 346 -7.11 39.47 24.51
C ALA A 346 -6.24 39.32 23.24
N ALA A 347 -5.00 38.83 23.39
CA ALA A 347 -4.10 38.52 22.28
C ALA A 347 -4.63 37.34 21.45
N ASP A 348 -5.04 36.26 22.10
CA ASP A 348 -5.63 35.09 21.43
C ASP A 348 -6.92 35.48 20.69
N LYS A 349 -7.77 36.31 21.26
CA LYS A 349 -8.99 36.81 20.59
C LYS A 349 -8.66 37.55 19.29
N ARG A 350 -7.58 38.36 19.25
CA ARG A 350 -7.14 39.04 18.02
C ARG A 350 -6.70 38.03 16.96
N TYR A 351 -5.94 37.03 17.36
CA TYR A 351 -5.50 35.99 16.44
C TYR A 351 -6.64 35.09 15.96
N ILE A 352 -7.58 34.74 16.84
CA ILE A 352 -8.79 34.00 16.46
C ILE A 352 -9.62 34.81 15.46
N ARG A 353 -9.77 36.14 15.67
CA ARG A 353 -10.45 37.03 14.71
C ARG A 353 -9.75 37.00 13.34
N HIS A 354 -8.43 37.11 13.32
CA HIS A 354 -7.64 36.95 12.08
C HIS A 354 -7.96 35.63 11.37
N GLY A 355 -8.08 34.52 12.07
CA GLY A 355 -8.49 33.23 11.49
C GLY A 355 -9.91 33.26 10.90
N VAL A 356 -10.82 34.06 11.45
CA VAL A 356 -12.14 34.28 10.87
C VAL A 356 -12.06 35.14 9.62
N GLU A 357 -11.30 36.25 9.65
CA GLU A 357 -11.10 37.17 8.52
C GLU A 357 -10.43 36.48 7.32
N THR A 358 -9.52 35.55 7.57
CA THR A 358 -8.82 34.78 6.54
C THR A 358 -9.55 33.49 6.12
N GLY A 359 -10.75 33.24 6.66
CA GLY A 359 -11.59 32.10 6.27
C GLY A 359 -11.14 30.75 6.82
N VAL A 360 -10.19 30.68 7.76
CA VAL A 360 -9.72 29.42 8.35
C VAL A 360 -10.86 28.66 9.02
N HIS A 361 -11.77 29.37 9.70
CA HIS A 361 -12.93 28.78 10.36
C HIS A 361 -13.89 28.04 9.41
N LEU A 362 -13.87 28.35 8.11
CA LEU A 362 -14.66 27.70 7.06
C LEU A 362 -14.05 26.38 6.56
N ARG A 363 -12.80 26.07 6.93
CA ARG A 363 -12.17 24.80 6.57
C ARG A 363 -12.96 23.62 7.14
N TYR A 364 -13.05 22.52 6.38
CA TYR A 364 -13.85 21.35 6.76
C TYR A 364 -13.61 20.88 8.20
N LYS A 365 -12.34 20.74 8.61
CA LYS A 365 -11.97 20.29 9.97
C LYS A 365 -12.34 21.32 11.04
N CYS A 366 -12.25 22.63 10.76
CA CYS A 366 -12.65 23.68 11.70
C CYS A 366 -14.17 23.68 11.93
N ARG A 367 -14.97 23.52 10.87
CA ARG A 367 -16.44 23.44 10.98
C ARG A 367 -16.94 22.27 11.83
N GLN A 368 -16.13 21.22 12.00
CA GLN A 368 -16.46 20.06 12.84
C GLN A 368 -16.12 20.27 14.33
N ARG A 369 -15.55 21.42 14.70
CA ARG A 369 -15.03 21.68 16.06
C ARG A 369 -15.84 22.79 16.76
N LYS A 370 -15.96 22.65 18.05
CA LYS A 370 -16.60 23.66 18.92
C LYS A 370 -15.72 23.85 20.15
N PRO A 371 -15.01 24.99 20.26
CA PRO A 371 -14.86 26.08 19.27
C PRO A 371 -13.93 25.68 18.11
N TRP A 372 -14.09 26.33 16.93
CA TRP A 372 -13.44 25.99 15.67
C TRP A 372 -11.90 26.02 15.71
N TYR A 373 -11.32 26.88 16.53
CA TYR A 373 -9.87 27.10 16.67
C TYR A 373 -9.18 26.08 17.57
N ILE A 374 -9.88 25.23 18.29
CA ILE A 374 -9.28 24.20 19.13
C ILE A 374 -8.92 22.98 18.28
N THR A 375 -7.66 22.57 18.38
CA THR A 375 -7.19 21.31 17.81
C THR A 375 -7.41 20.19 18.83
N PRO A 376 -8.23 19.18 18.52
CA PRO A 376 -8.48 18.07 19.45
C PRO A 376 -7.35 17.02 19.42
N GLY A 377 -7.31 16.15 20.44
CA GLY A 377 -6.44 14.99 20.49
C GLY A 377 -4.95 15.36 20.63
N ILE A 378 -4.66 16.41 21.40
CA ILE A 378 -3.29 16.83 21.69
C ILE A 378 -2.81 16.02 22.89
N GLU A 379 -1.80 15.19 22.66
CA GLU A 379 -1.14 14.37 23.68
C GLU A 379 0.37 14.53 23.55
N ILE A 380 1.08 14.43 24.66
CA ILE A 380 2.56 14.37 24.68
C ILE A 380 2.94 12.89 24.69
N PRO A 381 3.44 12.34 23.58
CA PRO A 381 3.84 10.95 23.53
C PRO A 381 5.20 10.70 24.21
N ASP A 382 5.47 9.46 24.59
CA ASP A 382 6.79 9.02 25.05
C ASP A 382 7.79 8.88 23.89
N LEU A 383 7.26 8.51 22.72
CA LEU A 383 8.03 8.19 21.52
C LEU A 383 7.42 8.85 20.30
N ILE A 384 8.26 9.18 19.31
CA ILE A 384 7.85 9.72 18.02
C ILE A 384 8.40 8.85 16.90
N LEU A 385 7.51 8.42 15.98
CA LEU A 385 7.88 7.56 14.87
C LEU A 385 7.56 8.26 13.52
N THR A 386 8.52 8.24 12.60
CA THR A 386 8.29 8.75 11.24
C THR A 386 7.31 7.87 10.46
N VAL A 387 6.38 8.50 9.72
CA VAL A 387 5.36 7.81 8.93
C VAL A 387 5.91 7.28 7.61
N PHE A 388 6.81 8.02 6.97
CA PHE A 388 7.29 7.71 5.62
C PHE A 388 8.77 7.34 5.60
N GLY A 389 9.13 6.36 4.79
CA GLY A 389 10.53 6.02 4.50
C GLY A 389 10.84 4.53 4.49
N ASP A 390 11.98 4.17 3.91
CA ASP A 390 12.47 2.78 3.82
C ASP A 390 13.07 2.26 5.13
N ALA A 391 13.45 3.16 6.02
CA ALA A 391 13.97 2.89 7.35
C ALA A 391 13.36 3.93 8.31
N PRO A 392 12.21 3.64 8.93
CA PRO A 392 11.54 4.58 9.80
C PRO A 392 12.38 4.93 11.03
N LYS A 393 12.41 6.22 11.39
CA LYS A 393 13.12 6.69 12.57
C LYS A 393 12.19 6.71 13.78
N LEU A 394 12.58 6.07 14.86
CA LEU A 394 11.93 6.08 16.18
C LEU A 394 12.82 6.86 17.15
N VAL A 395 12.25 7.85 17.83
CA VAL A 395 12.99 8.71 18.77
C VAL A 395 12.27 8.81 20.11
N VAL A 396 13.03 9.02 21.17
CA VAL A 396 12.49 9.38 22.49
C VAL A 396 12.02 10.84 22.45
N ASN A 397 10.88 11.13 23.06
CA ASN A 397 10.34 12.49 23.15
C ASN A 397 10.81 13.19 24.44
N ASP A 398 12.11 13.45 24.54
CA ASP A 398 12.77 14.09 25.67
C ASP A 398 12.28 15.54 25.92
N GLY A 399 11.98 16.26 24.84
CA GLY A 399 11.51 17.65 24.89
C GLY A 399 10.02 17.82 25.13
N LYS A 400 9.26 16.73 25.35
CA LYS A 400 7.81 16.73 25.59
C LYS A 400 7.02 17.46 24.50
N TYR A 401 7.38 17.25 23.25
CA TYR A 401 6.72 17.83 22.08
C TYR A 401 5.40 17.14 21.77
N VAL A 402 4.41 17.91 21.36
CA VAL A 402 3.22 17.37 20.68
C VAL A 402 3.54 17.15 19.19
N VAL A 403 2.94 16.17 18.55
CA VAL A 403 3.27 15.79 17.17
C VAL A 403 2.07 15.85 16.24
N SER A 404 2.30 16.33 15.01
CA SER A 404 1.26 16.39 13.98
C SER A 404 0.99 15.01 13.36
N ASN A 405 -0.10 14.90 12.61
CA ASN A 405 -0.50 13.68 11.89
C ASN A 405 0.45 13.24 10.76
N SER A 406 1.54 13.95 10.51
CA SER A 406 2.66 13.49 9.67
C SER A 406 3.62 12.55 10.41
N LEU A 407 3.36 12.31 11.67
CA LEU A 407 4.12 11.45 12.59
C LEU A 407 3.16 10.56 13.38
N LEU A 408 3.71 9.50 13.98
CA LEU A 408 2.98 8.68 14.94
C LEU A 408 3.46 8.99 16.36
N ALA A 409 2.49 9.18 17.26
CA ALA A 409 2.66 9.39 18.68
C ALA A 409 2.63 8.05 19.41
N GLY A 410 3.73 7.65 20.05
CA GLY A 410 3.86 6.38 20.76
C GLY A 410 3.71 6.55 22.26
N HIS A 411 2.82 5.76 22.87
CA HIS A 411 2.60 5.70 24.31
C HIS A 411 2.97 4.32 24.85
N ILE A 412 3.92 4.24 25.77
CA ILE A 412 4.38 2.99 26.39
C ILE A 412 3.27 2.43 27.26
N LYS A 413 3.09 1.11 27.20
CA LYS A 413 2.03 0.36 27.90
C LYS A 413 2.55 -0.67 28.88
N SER A 414 3.85 -0.97 28.82
CA SER A 414 4.53 -2.01 29.62
C SER A 414 5.59 -1.40 30.53
N ASP A 415 6.18 -2.22 31.37
CA ASP A 415 7.23 -1.81 32.31
C ASP A 415 8.60 -1.63 31.65
N ILE A 416 8.64 -1.10 30.42
CA ILE A 416 9.87 -0.77 29.71
C ILE A 416 10.04 0.74 29.59
N THR A 417 11.28 1.19 29.44
CA THR A 417 11.57 2.60 29.16
C THR A 417 11.47 2.90 27.65
N ALA A 418 11.29 4.18 27.32
CA ALA A 418 11.34 4.65 25.92
C ALA A 418 12.68 4.30 25.25
N GLU A 419 13.78 4.42 25.99
CA GLU A 419 15.13 4.07 25.55
C GLU A 419 15.27 2.59 25.22
N GLN A 420 14.73 1.70 26.07
CA GLN A 420 14.72 0.26 25.78
C GLN A 420 14.01 -0.04 24.46
N LEU A 421 12.84 0.55 24.23
CA LEU A 421 12.09 0.31 22.99
C LEU A 421 12.83 0.85 21.77
N VAL A 422 13.46 2.01 21.87
CA VAL A 422 14.30 2.56 20.79
C VAL A 422 15.48 1.63 20.49
N CYS A 423 16.13 1.06 21.51
CA CYS A 423 17.19 0.08 21.31
C CYS A 423 16.71 -1.21 20.61
N MET A 424 15.50 -1.68 20.95
CA MET A 424 14.88 -2.85 20.29
C MET A 424 14.50 -2.59 18.82
N TRP A 425 14.31 -1.32 18.44
CA TRP A 425 13.84 -0.92 17.13
C TRP A 425 14.91 -1.02 16.04
N TYR A 426 16.13 -0.57 16.30
CA TYR A 426 17.17 -0.40 15.28
C TYR A 426 17.92 -1.69 15.00
N ASN A 427 17.33 -2.61 14.21
CA ASN A 427 17.96 -3.81 13.69
C ASN A 427 17.25 -4.36 12.46
N SER A 428 17.87 -5.27 11.73
CA SER A 428 17.33 -5.84 10.50
C SER A 428 16.08 -6.69 10.71
N LEU A 429 15.86 -7.29 11.89
CA LEU A 429 14.65 -8.06 12.17
C LEU A 429 13.42 -7.15 12.21
N THR A 430 13.54 -5.99 12.85
CA THR A 430 12.49 -4.97 12.84
C THR A 430 12.22 -4.45 11.42
N LEU A 431 13.27 -4.20 10.61
CA LEU A 431 13.10 -3.82 9.20
C LEU A 431 12.39 -4.92 8.41
N LEU A 432 12.72 -6.18 8.62
CA LEU A 432 12.04 -7.31 7.99
C LEU A 432 10.56 -7.34 8.36
N SER A 433 10.26 -7.16 9.66
CA SER A 433 8.87 -7.11 10.14
C SER A 433 8.11 -5.93 9.54
N ILE A 434 8.75 -4.76 9.37
CA ILE A 434 8.16 -3.60 8.68
C ILE A 434 7.82 -3.95 7.23
N GLU A 435 8.74 -4.52 6.46
CA GLU A 435 8.50 -4.91 5.07
C GLU A 435 7.33 -5.92 4.95
N LEU A 436 7.20 -6.83 5.90
CA LEU A 436 6.14 -7.85 5.93
C LEU A 436 4.77 -7.31 6.40
N ASN A 437 4.71 -6.23 7.19
CA ASN A 437 3.47 -5.77 7.82
C ASN A 437 2.98 -4.41 7.32
N VAL A 438 3.86 -3.55 6.80
CA VAL A 438 3.55 -2.16 6.41
C VAL A 438 3.36 -2.07 4.90
N HIS A 439 2.30 -1.39 4.45
CA HIS A 439 2.04 -1.19 3.02
C HIS A 439 2.93 -0.09 2.42
N SER A 440 3.09 -0.15 1.09
CA SER A 440 3.73 0.92 0.32
C SER A 440 2.70 1.68 -0.52
N LEU A 441 2.98 2.96 -0.74
CA LEU A 441 2.30 3.77 -1.75
C LEU A 441 2.94 3.58 -3.14
N GLY A 442 2.29 4.12 -4.17
CA GLY A 442 2.89 4.23 -5.50
C GLY A 442 4.31 4.81 -5.43
N GLY A 443 5.25 4.25 -6.19
CA GLY A 443 6.68 4.58 -6.09
C GLY A 443 7.41 3.88 -4.92
N GLY A 444 6.80 2.90 -4.28
CA GLY A 444 7.44 2.00 -3.32
C GLY A 444 7.84 2.63 -1.98
N VAL A 445 7.23 3.74 -1.57
CA VAL A 445 7.48 4.36 -0.24
C VAL A 445 6.62 3.68 0.81
N LEU A 446 7.22 3.17 1.89
CA LEU A 446 6.48 2.62 3.03
C LEU A 446 5.75 3.73 3.79
N VAL A 447 4.53 3.42 4.24
CA VAL A 447 3.70 4.32 5.03
C VAL A 447 3.20 3.61 6.28
N LEU A 448 3.73 4.00 7.42
CA LEU A 448 3.32 3.43 8.71
C LEU A 448 2.00 4.05 9.16
N ILE A 449 1.03 3.20 9.40
CA ILE A 449 -0.25 3.59 10.01
C ILE A 449 -0.46 2.80 11.31
N PRO A 450 -1.19 3.34 12.30
CA PRO A 450 -1.29 2.72 13.64
C PRO A 450 -1.59 1.22 13.63
N GLY A 451 -2.63 0.79 12.90
CA GLY A 451 -3.02 -0.63 12.89
C GLY A 451 -2.05 -1.59 12.18
N GLU A 452 -1.09 -1.10 11.39
CA GLU A 452 0.00 -1.89 10.81
C GLU A 452 1.24 -1.82 11.70
N THR A 453 1.51 -0.65 12.29
CA THR A 453 2.58 -0.45 13.28
C THR A 453 2.39 -1.38 14.50
N ASP A 454 1.17 -1.60 14.93
CA ASP A 454 0.82 -2.52 16.02
C ASP A 454 1.37 -3.95 15.82
N ARG A 455 1.58 -4.38 14.57
CA ARG A 455 2.02 -5.74 14.20
C ARG A 455 3.51 -5.86 13.93
N ILE A 456 4.25 -4.77 13.95
CA ILE A 456 5.70 -4.81 13.78
C ILE A 456 6.28 -5.60 14.94
N GLU A 457 7.10 -6.60 14.63
CA GLU A 457 7.75 -7.46 15.62
C GLU A 457 9.11 -6.87 16.01
N VAL A 458 9.41 -6.85 17.30
CA VAL A 458 10.68 -6.40 17.87
C VAL A 458 11.26 -7.47 18.80
N VAL A 459 12.57 -7.42 19.02
CA VAL A 459 13.27 -8.32 19.93
C VAL A 459 13.24 -7.75 21.34
N ASN A 460 12.38 -8.26 22.21
CA ASN A 460 12.29 -7.88 23.61
C ASN A 460 13.32 -8.65 24.46
N ALA A 461 14.60 -8.30 24.30
CA ALA A 461 15.71 -8.94 25.00
C ALA A 461 16.66 -7.94 25.68
N ILE A 462 16.35 -6.64 25.66
CA ILE A 462 17.22 -5.59 26.22
C ILE A 462 16.77 -5.28 27.64
N SER A 463 17.65 -5.60 28.63
CA SER A 463 17.41 -5.20 30.00
C SER A 463 17.62 -3.69 30.21
N GLN A 464 17.00 -3.12 31.24
CA GLN A 464 17.14 -1.70 31.55
C GLN A 464 18.61 -1.31 31.80
N GLU A 465 19.40 -2.21 32.44
CA GLU A 465 20.82 -2.00 32.71
C GLU A 465 21.66 -1.85 31.43
N LYS A 466 21.34 -2.61 30.38
CA LYS A 466 22.05 -2.56 29.08
C LYS A 466 21.55 -1.45 28.17
N ALA A 467 20.33 -0.96 28.39
CA ALA A 467 19.69 -0.02 27.48
C ALA A 467 20.49 1.29 27.34
N GLY A 468 21.01 1.83 28.44
CA GLY A 468 21.74 3.11 28.42
C GLY A 468 23.00 3.10 27.55
N SER A 469 23.80 2.02 27.59
CA SER A 469 25.00 1.90 26.74
C SER A 469 24.64 1.70 25.27
N VAL A 470 23.69 0.79 24.98
CA VAL A 470 23.23 0.53 23.60
C VAL A 470 22.59 1.78 22.99
N PHE A 471 21.78 2.50 23.78
CA PHE A 471 21.15 3.74 23.34
C PHE A 471 22.17 4.80 22.94
N LYS A 472 23.20 5.00 23.78
CA LYS A 472 24.27 5.96 23.50
C LYS A 472 25.02 5.62 22.22
N GLU A 473 25.40 4.36 22.01
CA GLU A 473 26.11 3.91 20.81
C GLU A 473 25.26 4.11 19.55
N LEU A 474 23.95 3.81 19.61
CA LEU A 474 23.02 4.03 18.49
C LEU A 474 22.80 5.52 18.20
N ASP A 475 22.67 6.35 19.24
CA ASP A 475 22.47 7.78 19.14
C ASP A 475 23.69 8.48 18.48
N ASP A 476 24.90 8.14 18.94
CA ASP A 476 26.14 8.63 18.36
C ASP A 476 26.29 8.14 16.91
N CYS A 477 26.01 6.88 16.63
CA CYS A 477 26.05 6.33 15.28
C CYS A 477 25.10 7.05 14.31
N ILE A 478 23.87 7.37 14.74
CA ILE A 478 22.92 8.12 13.89
C ILE A 478 23.44 9.52 13.56
N LYS A 479 23.99 10.21 14.56
CA LYS A 479 24.55 11.56 14.39
C LYS A 479 25.74 11.59 13.43
N GLU A 480 26.63 10.62 13.55
CA GLU A 480 27.88 10.58 12.79
C GLU A 480 27.75 9.90 11.42
N ARG A 481 27.03 8.80 11.33
CA ARG A 481 26.99 7.90 10.16
C ARG A 481 25.60 7.74 9.53
N GLY A 482 24.57 8.29 10.19
CA GLY A 482 23.21 8.29 9.72
C GLY A 482 22.41 7.02 10.06
N LEU A 483 21.14 7.07 9.69
CA LEU A 483 20.12 6.08 10.10
C LEU A 483 20.41 4.65 9.63
N GLN A 484 20.93 4.49 8.41
CA GLN A 484 21.21 3.16 7.85
C GLN A 484 22.32 2.44 8.64
N ALA A 485 23.36 3.19 9.07
CA ALA A 485 24.44 2.65 9.87
C ALA A 485 23.96 2.20 11.28
N ALA A 486 23.00 2.91 11.85
CA ALA A 486 22.41 2.53 13.14
C ALA A 486 21.67 1.19 13.08
N TYR A 487 20.94 0.91 12.01
CA TYR A 487 20.31 -0.40 11.83
C TYR A 487 21.35 -1.53 11.69
N GLN A 488 22.51 -1.27 11.05
CA GLN A 488 23.61 -2.21 10.97
C GLN A 488 24.30 -2.44 12.32
N LEU A 489 24.53 -1.34 13.08
CA LEU A 489 25.08 -1.41 14.42
C LEU A 489 24.14 -2.15 15.38
N GLY A 490 22.83 -1.94 15.26
CA GLY A 490 21.85 -2.67 16.06
C GLY A 490 21.80 -4.17 15.77
N ASP A 491 22.13 -4.61 14.55
CA ASP A 491 22.32 -6.03 14.27
C ASP A 491 23.49 -6.59 15.10
N GLU A 492 24.57 -5.82 15.23
CA GLU A 492 25.73 -6.24 16.03
C GLU A 492 25.43 -6.22 17.53
N LEU A 493 24.89 -5.11 18.03
CA LEU A 493 24.67 -4.93 19.47
C LEU A 493 23.47 -5.76 19.98
N VAL A 494 22.36 -5.74 19.24
CA VAL A 494 21.10 -6.35 19.70
C VAL A 494 20.98 -7.79 19.21
N LEU A 495 21.06 -8.03 17.89
CA LEU A 495 20.82 -9.37 17.37
C LEU A 495 21.99 -10.32 17.66
N SER A 496 23.24 -9.88 17.50
CA SER A 496 24.41 -10.73 17.73
C SER A 496 24.80 -10.81 19.23
N LYS A 497 25.15 -9.68 19.88
CA LYS A 497 25.69 -9.70 21.22
C LYS A 497 24.65 -10.00 22.31
N ILE A 498 23.43 -9.48 22.20
CA ILE A 498 22.39 -9.64 23.23
C ILE A 498 21.50 -10.85 22.92
N TYR A 499 20.96 -10.94 21.70
CA TYR A 499 20.01 -11.98 21.31
C TYR A 499 20.67 -13.25 20.81
N GLN A 500 21.98 -13.21 20.56
CA GLN A 500 22.84 -14.35 20.21
C GLN A 500 22.46 -15.07 18.90
N LEU A 501 22.01 -14.32 17.90
CA LEU A 501 21.89 -14.86 16.55
C LEU A 501 23.29 -15.00 15.93
N SER A 502 23.47 -16.06 15.15
CA SER A 502 24.68 -16.28 14.37
C SER A 502 24.80 -15.25 13.23
N THR A 503 26.02 -15.03 12.74
CA THR A 503 26.28 -14.17 11.58
C THR A 503 25.47 -14.62 10.35
N GLU A 504 25.30 -15.93 10.17
CA GLU A 504 24.51 -16.47 9.06
C GLU A 504 23.02 -16.13 9.19
N GLU A 505 22.42 -16.26 10.37
CA GLU A 505 21.02 -15.91 10.60
C GLU A 505 20.79 -14.42 10.37
N ILE A 506 21.66 -13.54 10.86
CA ILE A 506 21.60 -12.09 10.63
C ILE A 506 21.71 -11.78 9.13
N GLN A 507 22.62 -12.44 8.42
CA GLN A 507 22.77 -12.26 6.98
C GLN A 507 21.54 -12.72 6.22
N GLN A 508 20.87 -13.81 6.64
CA GLN A 508 19.60 -14.25 6.03
C GLN A 508 18.49 -13.25 6.27
N ILE A 509 18.43 -12.62 7.45
CA ILE A 509 17.45 -11.54 7.74
C ILE A 509 17.72 -10.34 6.83
N ARG A 510 18.97 -9.88 6.71
CA ARG A 510 19.37 -8.79 5.80
C ARG A 510 19.01 -9.08 4.34
N ASN A 511 19.27 -10.29 3.89
CA ASN A 511 18.95 -10.74 2.54
C ASN A 511 17.43 -10.76 2.32
N ALA A 512 16.64 -11.17 3.32
CA ALA A 512 15.18 -11.13 3.26
C ALA A 512 14.66 -9.69 3.13
N VAL A 513 15.19 -8.75 3.93
CA VAL A 513 14.87 -7.31 3.80
C VAL A 513 15.21 -6.81 2.40
N SER A 514 16.39 -7.14 1.89
CA SER A 514 16.84 -6.73 0.56
C SER A 514 15.94 -7.28 -0.54
N THR A 515 15.53 -8.55 -0.44
CA THR A 515 14.60 -9.20 -1.37
C THR A 515 13.26 -8.45 -1.40
N LEU A 516 12.64 -8.19 -0.24
CA LEU A 516 11.35 -7.52 -0.17
C LEU A 516 11.43 -6.07 -0.66
N ARG A 517 12.50 -5.34 -0.33
CA ARG A 517 12.78 -3.99 -0.85
C ARG A 517 12.95 -3.99 -2.36
N TYR A 518 13.68 -4.95 -2.91
CA TYR A 518 13.88 -5.09 -4.34
C TYR A 518 12.53 -5.25 -5.08
N TRP A 519 11.64 -6.07 -4.55
CA TRP A 519 10.30 -6.28 -5.10
C TRP A 519 9.36 -5.09 -4.92
N ARG A 520 9.58 -4.26 -3.92
CA ARG A 520 8.76 -3.09 -3.61
C ARG A 520 9.19 -1.82 -4.35
N LEU A 521 10.50 -1.66 -4.61
CA LEU A 521 11.05 -0.44 -5.19
C LEU A 521 10.96 -0.46 -6.72
N PRO A 522 10.55 0.67 -7.37
CA PRO A 522 10.63 0.84 -8.82
C PRO A 522 12.05 0.67 -9.35
N LYS A 523 12.18 0.34 -10.65
CA LYS A 523 13.46 0.00 -11.30
C LYS A 523 14.52 1.12 -11.22
N ASP A 524 14.12 2.35 -11.43
CA ASP A 524 14.99 3.53 -11.33
C ASP A 524 15.64 3.63 -9.95
N ARG A 525 14.89 3.39 -8.87
CA ARG A 525 15.39 3.36 -7.48
C ARG A 525 16.18 2.10 -7.15
N ARG A 526 15.92 0.97 -7.83
CA ARG A 526 16.71 -0.26 -7.69
C ARG A 526 18.13 -0.05 -8.20
N ASN A 527 18.28 0.61 -9.35
CA ASN A 527 19.58 0.88 -9.97
C ASN A 527 20.40 1.98 -9.27
N ALA A 528 19.74 2.97 -8.68
CA ALA A 528 20.43 4.01 -7.91
C ALA A 528 21.07 3.48 -6.61
N LYS A 529 20.59 2.37 -6.03
CA LYS A 529 21.18 1.73 -4.84
C LYS A 529 22.28 0.70 -5.16
N LYS A 530 22.52 0.38 -6.47
CA LYS A 530 23.64 -0.47 -6.91
C LYS A 530 24.90 0.32 -7.29
N ARG A 531 24.81 1.65 -7.36
CA ARG A 531 25.92 2.60 -7.51
C ARG A 531 26.27 3.19 -6.13
#